data_ed51df7bf88ef5466f4f31721ce83558
#
_entry.id   ed51df7bf88ef5466f4f31721ce83558
#
_cell.length_a   1.000
_cell.length_b   1.000
_cell.length_c   1.000
_cell.angle_alpha   90.00
_cell.angle_beta   90.00
_cell.angle_gamma   90.00
#
_symmetry.space_group_name_H-M   'P 1'
#
loop_
_entity.id
_entity.type
_entity.pdbx_description
1 polymer ?
#
loop_
_entity_poly.entity_id
_entity_poly.type
_entity_poly.pdbx_seq_one_letter_code
_entity_poly.pdbx_strand_id
1 'polypeptide(L)'
;QAAGLKTNRGIVVDRHLATSDPDVYSLGDCAEVAGLVLPYVMPLMNSARALAATLAGKPTAVSYPAMPVRVKTPACPTIVSPPAAGIEGQWVVAADADGVKSLYQDAAGKLQGFALNGKATAERAALTQQLPPVLA
;
A
#
# COMPACT_ATOMS: atom_id res chain seq x y z
N GLN A 1 13.84 20.45 -4.58
CA GLN A 1 15.17 20.78 -3.99
C GLN A 1 15.35 22.28 -3.79
N ALA A 2 14.77 23.14 -4.64
CA ALA A 2 14.90 24.59 -4.50
C ALA A 2 14.31 25.15 -3.19
N ALA A 3 13.32 24.47 -2.61
CA ALA A 3 12.68 24.85 -1.34
C ALA A 3 13.43 24.33 -0.08
N GLY A 4 14.57 23.66 -0.22
CA GLY A 4 15.36 23.13 0.90
C GLY A 4 14.77 21.94 1.64
N LEU A 5 13.64 21.39 1.20
CA LEU A 5 13.03 20.21 1.82
C LEU A 5 13.86 18.95 1.57
N LYS A 6 13.90 18.06 2.56
CA LYS A 6 14.54 16.76 2.43
C LYS A 6 13.75 15.90 1.41
N THR A 7 14.47 15.41 0.40
CA THR A 7 13.91 14.55 -0.66
C THR A 7 14.75 13.30 -0.86
N ASN A 8 14.12 12.22 -1.29
CA ASN A 8 14.76 11.00 -1.77
C ASN A 8 13.99 10.52 -3.02
N ARG A 9 13.20 9.48 -2.96
CA ARG A 9 12.26 9.09 -4.03
C ARG A 9 11.03 10.00 -4.09
N GLY A 10 10.72 10.66 -2.97
CA GLY A 10 9.67 11.65 -2.82
C GLY A 10 10.10 12.73 -1.83
N ILE A 11 9.18 13.58 -1.41
CA ILE A 11 9.37 14.51 -0.30
C ILE A 11 9.30 13.70 0.99
N VAL A 12 10.42 13.59 1.71
CA VAL A 12 10.50 12.81 2.94
C VAL A 12 9.67 13.48 4.03
N VAL A 13 8.74 12.71 4.58
CA VAL A 13 7.90 13.13 5.71
C VAL A 13 7.94 12.12 6.84
N ASP A 14 7.65 12.59 8.05
CA ASP A 14 7.41 11.71 9.18
C ASP A 14 6.02 11.03 9.11
N ARG A 15 5.66 10.29 10.15
CA ARG A 15 4.34 9.61 10.20
C ARG A 15 3.16 10.56 10.46
N HIS A 16 3.41 11.81 10.80
CA HIS A 16 2.41 12.88 10.88
C HIS A 16 2.33 13.70 9.60
N LEU A 17 3.10 13.28 8.57
CA LEU A 17 3.19 13.91 7.24
C LEU A 17 3.89 15.27 7.25
N ALA A 18 4.60 15.62 8.33
CA ALA A 18 5.45 16.80 8.40
C ALA A 18 6.76 16.57 7.63
N THR A 19 7.20 17.56 6.85
CA THR A 19 8.46 17.54 6.12
C THR A 19 9.64 17.93 7.03
N SER A 20 10.81 18.18 6.46
CA SER A 20 11.94 18.75 7.19
C SER A 20 11.72 20.22 7.62
N ASP A 21 10.69 20.88 7.10
CA ASP A 21 10.20 22.18 7.54
C ASP A 21 8.94 21.96 8.37
N PRO A 22 8.88 22.41 9.65
CA PRO A 22 7.77 22.11 10.57
C PRO A 22 6.41 22.68 10.13
N ASP A 23 6.42 23.72 9.29
CA ASP A 23 5.21 24.37 8.79
C ASP A 23 4.73 23.82 7.45
N VAL A 24 5.45 22.82 6.89
CA VAL A 24 5.16 22.23 5.58
C VAL A 24 4.85 20.74 5.71
N TYR A 25 3.71 20.36 5.17
CA TYR A 25 3.25 18.96 5.11
C TYR A 25 3.23 18.47 3.66
N SER A 26 3.39 17.16 3.47
CA SER A 26 3.25 16.53 2.16
C SER A 26 2.48 15.22 2.27
N LEU A 27 1.60 14.95 1.30
CA LEU A 27 0.85 13.70 1.19
C LEU A 27 0.60 13.33 -0.28
N GLY A 28 0.17 12.10 -0.52
CA GLY A 28 -0.12 11.60 -1.87
C GLY A 28 1.13 11.15 -2.63
N ASP A 29 1.05 11.22 -3.95
CA ASP A 29 2.03 10.61 -4.86
C ASP A 29 3.44 11.17 -4.73
N CYS A 30 3.57 12.42 -4.26
CA CYS A 30 4.86 13.08 -4.05
C CYS A 30 5.48 12.82 -2.67
N ALA A 31 4.74 12.26 -1.71
CA ALA A 31 5.24 12.05 -0.35
C ALA A 31 5.96 10.71 -0.23
N GLU A 32 7.04 10.71 0.56
CA GLU A 32 7.74 9.50 0.99
C GLU A 32 7.58 9.33 2.49
N VAL A 33 6.72 8.38 2.90
CA VAL A 33 6.38 8.08 4.29
C VAL A 33 7.09 6.80 4.72
N ALA A 34 7.97 6.86 5.70
CA ALA A 34 8.74 5.70 6.18
C ALA A 34 9.45 4.94 5.04
N GLY A 35 10.00 5.65 4.05
CA GLY A 35 10.67 5.08 2.88
C GLY A 35 9.71 4.56 1.78
N LEU A 36 8.39 4.68 1.96
CA LEU A 36 7.38 4.23 1.01
C LEU A 36 6.88 5.40 0.16
N VAL A 37 6.90 5.23 -1.17
CA VAL A 37 6.22 6.08 -2.14
C VAL A 37 5.12 5.22 -2.77
N LEU A 38 3.85 5.58 -2.53
CA LEU A 38 2.68 4.78 -2.88
C LEU A 38 1.71 5.61 -3.74
N PRO A 39 1.94 5.71 -5.08
CA PRO A 39 1.21 6.62 -5.96
C PRO A 39 -0.13 6.03 -6.40
N TYR A 40 -1.05 5.83 -5.45
CA TYR A 40 -2.43 5.40 -5.72
C TYR A 40 -3.40 5.87 -4.62
N VAL A 41 -4.70 5.72 -4.88
CA VAL A 41 -5.75 6.41 -4.11
C VAL A 41 -5.81 6.02 -2.62
N MET A 42 -5.62 4.74 -2.28
CA MET A 42 -5.83 4.28 -0.90
C MET A 42 -4.83 4.89 0.11
N PRO A 43 -3.51 4.91 -0.17
CA PRO A 43 -2.56 5.61 0.70
C PRO A 43 -2.86 7.11 0.83
N LEU A 44 -3.20 7.78 -0.29
CA LEU A 44 -3.60 9.19 -0.26
C LEU A 44 -4.77 9.44 0.70
N MET A 45 -5.83 8.61 0.64
CA MET A 45 -6.99 8.75 1.52
C MET A 45 -6.68 8.52 2.99
N ASN A 46 -5.80 7.54 3.30
CA ASN A 46 -5.35 7.30 4.68
C ASN A 46 -4.50 8.48 5.19
N SER A 47 -3.57 8.97 4.36
CA SER A 47 -2.76 10.15 4.68
C SER A 47 -3.62 11.39 4.91
N ALA A 48 -4.60 11.64 4.05
CA ALA A 48 -5.49 12.81 4.18
C ALA A 48 -6.28 12.79 5.49
N ARG A 49 -6.77 11.61 5.91
CA ARG A 49 -7.48 11.48 7.20
C ARG A 49 -6.56 11.73 8.40
N ALA A 50 -5.36 11.16 8.37
CA ALA A 50 -4.38 11.35 9.45
C ALA A 50 -3.92 12.81 9.53
N LEU A 51 -3.62 13.45 8.39
CA LEU A 51 -3.23 14.85 8.34
C LEU A 51 -4.35 15.79 8.81
N ALA A 52 -5.59 15.54 8.38
CA ALA A 52 -6.73 16.34 8.81
C ALA A 52 -6.91 16.29 10.33
N ALA A 53 -6.76 15.13 10.96
CA ALA A 53 -6.81 14.99 12.41
C ALA A 53 -5.65 15.73 13.09
N THR A 54 -4.43 15.62 12.57
CA THR A 54 -3.24 16.30 13.06
C THR A 54 -3.41 17.82 13.02
N LEU A 55 -3.87 18.37 11.90
CA LEU A 55 -4.11 19.81 11.72
C LEU A 55 -5.27 20.32 12.59
N ALA A 56 -6.21 19.45 12.95
CA ALA A 56 -7.28 19.76 13.90
C ALA A 56 -6.84 19.65 15.38
N GLY A 57 -5.54 19.55 15.66
CA GLY A 57 -4.99 19.50 17.02
C GLY A 57 -4.96 18.11 17.66
N LYS A 58 -5.23 17.03 16.89
CA LYS A 58 -5.11 15.65 17.33
C LYS A 58 -3.99 14.94 16.56
N PRO A 59 -2.73 14.98 17.01
CA PRO A 59 -1.62 14.33 16.34
C PRO A 59 -1.93 12.86 16.05
N THR A 60 -1.99 12.52 14.77
CA THR A 60 -2.41 11.18 14.29
C THR A 60 -1.38 10.67 13.31
N ALA A 61 -0.66 9.63 13.70
CA ALA A 61 0.29 8.97 12.82
C ALA A 61 -0.47 8.23 11.70
N VAL A 62 0.02 8.36 10.46
CA VAL A 62 -0.53 7.60 9.35
C VAL A 62 -0.20 6.12 9.49
N SER A 63 -1.17 5.27 9.17
CA SER A 63 -0.99 3.83 9.00
C SER A 63 -1.59 3.39 7.66
N TYR A 64 -1.01 2.35 7.09
CA TYR A 64 -1.48 1.78 5.84
C TYR A 64 -1.83 0.30 6.05
N PRO A 65 -3.12 -0.06 6.10
CA PRO A 65 -3.53 -1.47 6.09
C PRO A 65 -3.11 -2.13 4.77
N ALA A 66 -3.38 -3.41 4.60
CA ALA A 66 -3.29 -4.04 3.29
C ALA A 66 -4.23 -3.34 2.30
N MET A 67 -3.70 -2.90 1.16
CA MET A 67 -4.40 -2.07 0.18
C MET A 67 -4.26 -2.65 -1.23
N PRO A 68 -4.93 -3.77 -1.55
CA PRO A 68 -4.86 -4.38 -2.87
C PRO A 68 -5.30 -3.40 -3.97
N VAL A 69 -4.55 -3.39 -5.06
CA VAL A 69 -4.79 -2.54 -6.22
C VAL A 69 -5.62 -3.29 -7.25
N ARG A 70 -6.71 -2.69 -7.72
CA ARG A 70 -7.45 -3.17 -8.87
C ARG A 70 -6.81 -2.60 -10.14
N VAL A 71 -6.33 -3.47 -11.01
CA VAL A 71 -5.85 -3.09 -12.33
C VAL A 71 -7.07 -2.83 -13.23
N LYS A 72 -7.11 -1.66 -13.85
CA LYS A 72 -8.27 -1.20 -14.65
C LYS A 72 -8.22 -1.79 -16.07
N THR A 73 -8.35 -3.11 -16.17
CA THR A 73 -8.40 -3.86 -17.45
C THR A 73 -9.75 -4.56 -17.56
N PRO A 74 -10.76 -3.98 -18.23
CA PRO A 74 -12.10 -4.56 -18.31
C PRO A 74 -12.13 -5.98 -18.87
N ALA A 75 -11.29 -6.27 -19.85
CA ALA A 75 -11.21 -7.59 -20.48
C ALA A 75 -10.61 -8.68 -19.56
N CYS A 76 -9.86 -8.30 -18.54
CA CYS A 76 -9.25 -9.23 -17.59
C CYS A 76 -9.18 -8.57 -16.21
N PRO A 77 -10.27 -8.62 -15.42
CA PRO A 77 -10.29 -8.05 -14.08
C PRO A 77 -9.18 -8.67 -13.23
N THR A 78 -8.29 -7.82 -12.75
CA THR A 78 -7.11 -8.25 -11.99
C THR A 78 -6.99 -7.45 -10.69
N ILE A 79 -6.65 -8.12 -9.59
CA ILE A 79 -6.41 -7.49 -8.29
C ILE A 79 -5.08 -7.99 -7.75
N VAL A 80 -4.22 -7.08 -7.32
CA VAL A 80 -2.86 -7.40 -6.87
C VAL A 80 -2.59 -6.78 -5.51
N SER A 81 -1.95 -7.53 -4.64
CA SER A 81 -1.30 -7.05 -3.43
C SER A 81 0.09 -7.68 -3.39
N PRO A 82 1.14 -6.99 -3.87
CA PRO A 82 2.48 -7.56 -3.86
C PRO A 82 2.99 -7.74 -2.42
N PRO A 83 3.87 -8.72 -2.16
CA PRO A 83 4.56 -8.82 -0.89
C PRO A 83 5.45 -7.59 -0.66
N ALA A 84 5.74 -7.28 0.60
CA ALA A 84 6.70 -6.23 0.92
C ALA A 84 8.10 -6.60 0.39
N ALA A 85 8.88 -5.59 0.02
CA ALA A 85 10.24 -5.80 -0.46
C ALA A 85 11.10 -6.52 0.59
N GLY A 86 11.86 -7.51 0.16
CA GLY A 86 12.75 -8.28 1.03
C GLY A 86 12.09 -9.42 1.79
N ILE A 87 10.78 -9.63 1.66
CA ILE A 87 10.13 -10.84 2.21
C ILE A 87 10.49 -12.04 1.33
N GLU A 88 11.19 -13.02 1.90
CA GLU A 88 11.46 -14.29 1.25
C GLU A 88 10.22 -15.18 1.26
N GLY A 89 9.96 -15.86 0.16
CA GLY A 89 8.80 -16.72 0.00
C GLY A 89 8.66 -17.26 -1.42
N GLN A 90 7.51 -17.86 -1.69
CA GLN A 90 7.22 -18.43 -3.01
C GLN A 90 5.79 -18.17 -3.44
N TRP A 91 5.58 -18.12 -4.76
CA TRP A 91 4.26 -18.07 -5.36
C TRP A 91 3.67 -19.47 -5.47
N VAL A 92 2.50 -19.66 -4.87
CA VAL A 92 1.64 -20.83 -5.06
C VAL A 92 0.54 -20.44 -6.03
N VAL A 93 0.49 -21.07 -7.20
CA VAL A 93 -0.41 -20.71 -8.29
C VAL A 93 -1.44 -21.80 -8.52
N ALA A 94 -2.71 -21.43 -8.52
CA ALA A 94 -3.83 -22.24 -8.98
C ALA A 94 -4.48 -21.53 -10.18
N ALA A 95 -4.63 -22.25 -11.29
CA ALA A 95 -5.22 -21.72 -12.52
C ALA A 95 -6.24 -22.71 -13.07
N ASP A 96 -7.37 -22.18 -13.54
CA ASP A 96 -8.42 -22.93 -14.25
C ASP A 96 -9.00 -22.09 -15.39
N ALA A 97 -10.07 -22.59 -16.02
CA ALA A 97 -10.75 -21.89 -17.11
C ALA A 97 -11.41 -20.55 -16.67
N ASP A 98 -11.65 -20.36 -15.38
CA ASP A 98 -12.35 -19.22 -14.81
C ASP A 98 -11.42 -18.12 -14.29
N GLY A 99 -10.14 -18.43 -14.09
CA GLY A 99 -9.18 -17.44 -13.62
C GLY A 99 -7.91 -18.02 -13.00
N VAL A 100 -7.12 -17.12 -12.42
CA VAL A 100 -5.85 -17.45 -11.75
C VAL A 100 -5.86 -16.87 -10.34
N LYS A 101 -5.47 -17.70 -9.37
CA LYS A 101 -5.18 -17.32 -8.00
C LYS A 101 -3.71 -17.62 -7.71
N SER A 102 -2.93 -16.57 -7.46
CA SER A 102 -1.53 -16.66 -7.06
C SER A 102 -1.38 -16.10 -5.66
N LEU A 103 -0.86 -16.90 -4.75
CA LEU A 103 -0.64 -16.53 -3.36
C LEU A 103 0.86 -16.54 -3.06
N TYR A 104 1.39 -15.43 -2.55
CA TYR A 104 2.77 -15.37 -2.09
C TYR A 104 2.81 -15.74 -0.61
N GLN A 105 3.50 -16.83 -0.29
CA GLN A 105 3.63 -17.35 1.07
C GLN A 105 5.09 -17.34 1.51
N ASP A 106 5.34 -16.92 2.75
CA ASP A 106 6.66 -17.04 3.37
C ASP A 106 6.98 -18.50 3.77
N ALA A 107 8.16 -18.72 4.33
CA ALA A 107 8.62 -20.05 4.74
C ALA A 107 7.72 -20.72 5.81
N ALA A 108 6.95 -19.93 6.56
CA ALA A 108 5.98 -20.43 7.55
C ALA A 108 4.58 -20.66 6.93
N GLY A 109 4.41 -20.47 5.62
CA GLY A 109 3.15 -20.58 4.92
C GLY A 109 2.19 -19.40 5.12
N LYS A 110 2.64 -18.32 5.75
CA LYS A 110 1.82 -17.13 5.98
C LYS A 110 1.68 -16.33 4.69
N LEU A 111 0.46 -15.88 4.40
CA LEU A 111 0.18 -15.06 3.23
C LEU A 111 0.83 -13.67 3.37
N GLN A 112 1.64 -13.31 2.38
CA GLN A 112 2.37 -12.04 2.30
C GLN A 112 1.96 -11.20 1.08
N GLY A 113 1.29 -11.81 0.11
CA GLY A 113 0.81 -11.13 -1.09
C GLY A 113 -0.07 -12.02 -1.95
N PHE A 114 -0.77 -11.43 -2.92
CA PHE A 114 -1.55 -12.20 -3.88
C PHE A 114 -1.72 -11.47 -5.22
N ALA A 115 -2.00 -12.23 -6.26
CA ALA A 115 -2.49 -11.75 -7.54
C ALA A 115 -3.68 -12.62 -7.97
N LEU A 116 -4.80 -11.97 -8.29
CA LEU A 116 -6.06 -12.62 -8.63
C LEU A 116 -6.56 -12.11 -9.97
N ASN A 117 -7.05 -13.01 -10.82
CA ASN A 117 -7.75 -12.59 -12.02
C ASN A 117 -9.01 -13.41 -12.26
N GLY A 118 -9.89 -12.94 -13.15
CA GLY A 118 -11.15 -13.60 -13.45
C GLY A 118 -12.03 -13.79 -12.21
N LYS A 119 -12.65 -14.96 -12.06
CA LYS A 119 -13.53 -15.27 -10.93
C LYS A 119 -12.81 -15.30 -9.58
N ALA A 120 -11.50 -15.57 -9.55
CA ALA A 120 -10.70 -15.55 -8.32
C ALA A 120 -10.70 -14.18 -7.63
N THR A 121 -11.00 -13.09 -8.34
CA THR A 121 -11.12 -11.74 -7.75
C THR A 121 -12.21 -11.63 -6.68
N ALA A 122 -13.17 -12.54 -6.62
CA ALA A 122 -14.17 -12.61 -5.56
C ALA A 122 -13.56 -12.89 -4.17
N GLU A 123 -12.42 -13.57 -4.11
CA GLU A 123 -11.73 -13.89 -2.85
C GLU A 123 -10.95 -12.71 -2.25
N ARG A 124 -10.90 -11.57 -2.94
CA ARG A 124 -10.11 -10.39 -2.51
C ARG A 124 -10.31 -10.04 -1.03
N ALA A 125 -11.55 -9.94 -0.58
CA ALA A 125 -11.85 -9.46 0.77
C ALA A 125 -11.27 -10.40 1.85
N ALA A 126 -11.49 -11.71 1.70
CA ALA A 126 -10.99 -12.72 2.62
C ALA A 126 -9.46 -12.79 2.64
N LEU A 127 -8.82 -12.69 1.47
CA LEU A 127 -7.35 -12.70 1.38
C LEU A 127 -6.74 -11.40 1.92
N THR A 128 -7.37 -10.24 1.70
CA THR A 128 -6.88 -8.96 2.23
C THR A 128 -6.82 -8.96 3.76
N GLN A 129 -7.78 -9.60 4.44
CA GLN A 129 -7.81 -9.70 5.90
C GLN A 129 -6.66 -10.53 6.48
N GLN A 130 -6.05 -11.39 5.68
CA GLN A 130 -4.92 -12.24 6.08
C GLN A 130 -3.56 -11.58 5.86
N LEU A 131 -3.52 -10.49 5.10
CA LEU A 131 -2.27 -9.80 4.79
C LEU A 131 -1.79 -8.94 5.97
N PRO A 132 -0.47 -8.82 6.16
CA PRO A 132 0.08 -7.82 7.06
C PRO A 132 -0.23 -6.40 6.56
N PRO A 133 -0.26 -5.39 7.45
CA PRO A 133 -0.35 -4.00 7.04
C PRO A 133 0.90 -3.60 6.24
N VAL A 134 0.74 -2.66 5.32
CA VAL A 134 1.86 -2.06 4.56
C VAL A 134 2.70 -1.16 5.47
N LEU A 135 2.06 -0.49 6.42
CA LEU A 135 2.70 0.32 7.46
C LEU A 135 1.80 0.29 8.71
N ALA A 136 2.28 -0.33 9.77
CA ALA A 136 1.57 -0.46 11.05
C ALA A 136 1.62 0.83 11.87
#